data_0df22c6dddfc4fbf1c09cda52b6fdb77
#
_entry.id   0df22c6dddfc4fbf1c09cda52b6fdb77
#
_cell.length_a   1.000
_cell.length_b   1.000
_cell.length_c   1.000
_cell.angle_alpha   90.00
_cell.angle_beta   90.00
_cell.angle_gamma   90.00
#
_symmetry.space_group_name_H-M   'P 1'
#
loop_
_entity.id
_entity.type
_entity.pdbx_description
1 polymer ?
#
loop_
_entity_poly.entity_id
_entity_poly.type
_entity_poly.pdbx_seq_one_letter_code
_entity_poly.pdbx_strand_id
1 'polypeptide(L)' 'MNLSDALKRFRKQYKVTQKRAAEIAGVAERVYQSYEYGKVIPAVTVLIALADFFDVSLDYLVGRSDKREINR' A
#
# COMPACT_ATOMS: atom_id res chain seq x y z
N MET A 1 4.31 -3.30 12.80
CA MET A 1 4.69 -2.65 11.53
C MET A 1 3.61 -1.66 11.16
N ASN A 2 3.98 -0.46 10.82
CA ASN A 2 2.99 0.54 10.45
C ASN A 2 2.74 0.53 8.93
N LEU A 3 1.69 1.21 8.50
CA LEU A 3 1.26 1.22 7.11
C LEU A 3 2.32 1.82 6.17
N SER A 4 2.95 2.93 6.58
CA SER A 4 3.93 3.58 5.71
C SER A 4 5.13 2.67 5.42
N ASP A 5 5.59 1.95 6.43
CA ASP A 5 6.69 0.98 6.26
C ASP A 5 6.24 -0.21 5.39
N ALA A 6 5.00 -0.67 5.57
CA ALA A 6 4.46 -1.76 4.77
C ALA A 6 4.39 -1.38 3.29
N LEU A 7 3.90 -0.18 2.98
CA LEU A 7 3.82 0.29 1.60
C LEU A 7 5.20 0.33 0.94
N LYS A 8 6.19 0.89 1.65
CA LYS A 8 7.56 0.93 1.15
C LYS A 8 8.12 -0.47 0.89
N ARG A 9 7.90 -1.37 1.84
CA ARG A 9 8.41 -2.74 1.76
C ARG A 9 7.81 -3.48 0.57
N PHE A 10 6.48 -3.45 0.42
CA PHE A 10 5.82 -4.13 -0.69
C PHE A 10 6.22 -3.54 -2.03
N ARG A 11 6.28 -2.20 -2.11
CA ARG A 11 6.68 -1.54 -3.35
C ARG A 11 8.08 -1.97 -3.79
N LYS A 12 9.03 -1.99 -2.87
CA LYS A 12 10.40 -2.41 -3.15
C LYS A 12 10.49 -3.90 -3.49
N GLN A 13 9.72 -4.72 -2.79
CA GLN A 13 9.67 -6.15 -3.04
C GLN A 13 9.19 -6.47 -4.45
N TYR A 14 8.22 -5.70 -4.94
CA TYR A 14 7.65 -5.89 -6.28
C TYR A 14 8.39 -5.06 -7.33
N LYS A 15 9.44 -4.33 -6.94
CA LYS A 15 10.26 -3.49 -7.83
C LYS A 15 9.40 -2.46 -8.57
N VAL A 16 8.48 -1.85 -7.87
CA VAL A 16 7.55 -0.84 -8.40
C VAL A 16 8.03 0.53 -7.96
N THR A 17 8.02 1.49 -8.88
CA THR A 17 8.37 2.88 -8.55
C THR A 17 7.23 3.55 -7.78
N GLN A 18 7.55 4.64 -7.08
CA GLN A 18 6.52 5.44 -6.41
C GLN A 18 5.52 5.99 -7.43
N LYS A 19 5.99 6.38 -8.61
CA LYS A 19 5.12 6.86 -9.68
C LYS A 19 4.12 5.79 -10.10
N ARG A 20 4.59 4.56 -10.29
CA ARG A 20 3.71 3.45 -10.67
C ARG A 20 2.71 3.13 -9.57
N ALA A 21 3.17 3.12 -8.32
CA ALA A 21 2.28 2.88 -7.18
C ALA A 21 1.20 3.96 -7.10
N ALA A 22 1.55 5.21 -7.38
CA ALA A 22 0.59 6.31 -7.43
C ALA A 22 -0.46 6.08 -8.51
N GLU A 23 -0.04 5.62 -9.69
CA GLU A 23 -0.96 5.29 -10.78
C GLU A 23 -1.95 4.19 -10.36
N ILE A 24 -1.44 3.14 -9.72
CA ILE A 24 -2.28 2.05 -9.22
C ILE A 24 -3.29 2.58 -8.20
N ALA A 25 -2.84 3.46 -7.32
CA ALA A 25 -3.68 4.03 -6.28
C ALA A 25 -4.66 5.09 -6.82
N GLY A 26 -4.43 5.60 -8.04
CA GLY A 26 -5.25 6.63 -8.62
C GLY A 26 -5.02 8.02 -8.03
N VAL A 27 -3.81 8.29 -7.57
CA VAL A 27 -3.44 9.58 -6.94
C VAL A 27 -2.17 10.12 -7.59
N ALA A 28 -1.89 11.41 -7.34
CA ALA A 28 -0.64 12.00 -7.80
C ALA A 28 0.55 11.38 -7.07
N GLU A 29 1.71 11.38 -7.72
CA GLU A 29 2.91 10.78 -7.14
C GLU A 29 3.26 11.41 -5.79
N ARG A 30 3.18 12.72 -5.65
CA ARG A 30 3.48 13.40 -4.38
C ARG A 30 2.52 12.99 -3.27
N VAL A 31 1.27 12.68 -3.61
CA VAL A 31 0.28 12.20 -2.64
C VAL A 31 0.67 10.80 -2.18
N TYR A 32 1.03 9.92 -3.11
CA TYR A 32 1.50 8.58 -2.75
C TYR A 32 2.74 8.66 -1.85
N GLN A 33 3.68 9.57 -2.19
CA GLN A 33 4.88 9.74 -1.37
C GLN A 33 4.53 10.10 0.07
N SER A 34 3.50 10.93 0.28
CA SER A 34 3.08 11.30 1.62
C SER A 34 2.57 10.11 2.42
N TYR A 35 2.03 9.10 1.75
CA TYR A 35 1.63 7.84 2.40
C TYR A 35 2.87 7.09 2.92
N GLU A 36 3.93 7.01 2.11
CA GLU A 36 5.16 6.33 2.52
C GLU A 36 5.94 7.09 3.59
N TYR A 37 5.77 8.41 3.65
CA TYR A 37 6.39 9.23 4.70
C TYR A 37 5.58 9.25 5.98
N GLY A 38 4.38 8.68 5.98
CA GLY A 38 3.53 8.65 7.16
C GLY A 38 2.83 9.98 7.46
N LYS A 39 2.80 10.89 6.50
CA LYS A 39 2.18 12.21 6.68
C LYS A 39 0.67 12.17 6.49
N VAL A 40 0.19 11.29 5.62
CA VAL A 40 -1.23 11.17 5.28
C VAL A 40 -1.61 9.69 5.30
N ILE A 41 -2.77 9.39 5.85
CA ILE A 41 -3.32 8.03 5.84
C ILE A 41 -4.17 7.89 4.59
N PRO A 42 -3.90 6.88 3.73
CA PRO A 42 -4.69 6.69 2.52
C PRO A 42 -6.16 6.38 2.82
N ALA A 43 -7.04 6.79 1.91
CA ALA A 43 -8.44 6.38 1.96
C ALA A 43 -8.56 4.86 1.77
N VAL A 44 -9.66 4.29 2.24
CA VAL A 44 -9.90 2.84 2.15
C VAL A 44 -9.86 2.36 0.69
N THR A 45 -10.41 3.13 -0.24
CA THR A 45 -10.40 2.76 -1.66
C THR A 45 -8.98 2.65 -2.21
N VAL A 46 -8.08 3.53 -1.78
CA VAL A 46 -6.67 3.49 -2.16
C VAL A 46 -6.00 2.24 -1.58
N LEU A 47 -6.28 1.95 -0.31
CA LEU A 47 -5.72 0.78 0.36
C LEU A 47 -6.17 -0.52 -0.31
N ILE A 48 -7.43 -0.60 -0.71
CA ILE A 48 -7.95 -1.77 -1.42
C ILE A 48 -7.22 -1.96 -2.76
N ALA A 49 -7.04 -0.88 -3.52
CA ALA A 49 -6.35 -0.95 -4.80
C ALA A 49 -4.90 -1.43 -4.64
N LEU A 50 -4.20 -0.92 -3.63
CA LEU A 50 -2.82 -1.32 -3.37
C LEU A 50 -2.75 -2.76 -2.85
N ALA A 51 -3.65 -3.16 -1.97
CA ALA A 51 -3.71 -4.53 -1.46
C ALA A 51 -3.96 -5.52 -2.59
N ASP A 52 -4.87 -5.19 -3.49
CA ASP A 52 -5.17 -6.03 -4.66
C ASP A 52 -3.96 -6.17 -5.57
N PHE A 53 -3.25 -5.06 -5.81
CA PHE A 53 -2.06 -5.07 -6.66
C PHE A 53 -0.95 -5.94 -6.04
N PHE A 54 -0.72 -5.79 -4.73
CA PHE A 54 0.31 -6.55 -4.04
C PHE A 54 -0.13 -7.97 -3.69
N ASP A 55 -1.39 -8.31 -4.00
CA ASP A 55 -1.97 -9.64 -3.75
C ASP A 55 -1.86 -10.03 -2.28
N VAL A 56 -2.24 -9.11 -1.41
CA VAL A 56 -2.27 -9.32 0.04
C VAL A 56 -3.63 -8.90 0.56
N SER A 57 -4.00 -9.41 1.74
CA SER A 57 -5.24 -8.98 2.39
C SER A 57 -5.08 -7.54 2.88
N LEU A 58 -6.20 -6.83 2.98
CA LEU A 58 -6.19 -5.48 3.54
C LEU A 58 -5.67 -5.48 4.98
N ASP A 59 -6.10 -6.47 5.78
CA ASP A 59 -5.65 -6.60 7.16
C ASP A 59 -4.14 -6.77 7.25
N TYR A 60 -3.56 -7.56 6.35
CA TYR A 60 -2.12 -7.76 6.33
C TYR A 60 -1.40 -6.47 5.94
N LEU A 61 -1.94 -5.74 4.95
CA LEU A 61 -1.33 -4.50 4.49
C LEU A 61 -1.28 -3.46 5.61
N VAL A 62 -2.36 -3.34 6.40
CA VAL A 62 -2.42 -2.35 7.48
C VAL A 62 -1.85 -2.85 8.81
N GLY A 63 -1.33 -4.07 8.84
CA GLY A 63 -0.67 -4.61 10.02
C GLY A 63 -1.60 -5.22 11.06
N ARG A 64 -2.85 -5.51 10.72
CA ARG A 64 -3.82 -6.11 11.65
C ARG A 64 -3.76 -7.64 11.66
N SER A 65 -3.10 -8.24 10.67
CA SER A 65 -2.97 -9.69 10.55
C SER A 65 -1.57 -10.02 10.08
N ASP A 66 -1.02 -11.15 10.55
CA ASP A 66 0.25 -11.66 10.04
C ASP A 66 0.04 -12.67 8.90
N LYS A 67 -1.21 -12.86 8.48
CA LYS A 67 -1.55 -13.72 7.35
C LYS A 67 -1.64 -12.89 6.07
N ARG A 68 -0.78 -13.19 5.12
CA ARG A 68 -0.75 -12.50 3.83
C ARG A 68 -1.97 -12.81 2.96
N GLU A 69 -2.55 -13.99 3.14
CA GLU A 69 -3.60 -14.50 2.26
C GLU A 69 -4.86 -13.66 2.29
N ILE A 70 -5.47 -13.49 1.11
CA ILE A 70 -6.77 -12.85 0.99
C ILE A 70 -7.81 -13.89 1.42
N ASN A 71 -8.63 -13.49 2.39
CA ASN A 71 -9.73 -14.34 2.86
C ASN A 71 -10.93 -14.10 1.94
N ARG A 72 -11.17 -15.02 1.04
CA ARG A 72 -12.26 -14.94 0.06
C ARG A 72 -13.40 -15.86 0.41
#